data_7691900e32e98c69fc8017c665e50880
#
_entry.id   7691900e32e98c69fc8017c665e50880
#
_cell.length_a   1.000
_cell.length_b   1.000
_cell.length_c   1.000
_cell.angle_alpha   90.00
_cell.angle_beta   90.00
_cell.angle_gamma   90.00
#
_symmetry.space_group_name_H-M   'P 1'
#
loop_
_entity.id
_entity.type
_entity.pdbx_description
1 polymer ?
#
loop_
_entity_poly.entity_id
_entity_poly.type
_entity_poly.pdbx_seq_one_letter_code
_entity_poly.pdbx_strand_id
1 'polypeptide(L)'
;MKQFCVLLCVPLLLLQGCSSLSDSHISPAAAAPHGHGTVKVEILAESDSSWDGAKLPAYPTEAAQISVVKVTIPPHSKLNWHKHPSMNAGYMISGEILVTAEDGKERVVKAGEGLIETVNTWHYGRNDSDLPAEIVVVYSGVKDRPLA
;
A
#
# COMPACT_ATOMS: atom_id res chain seq x y z
N MET A 1 -15.17 4.82 -88.20
CA MET A 1 -16.02 3.77 -88.87
C MET A 1 -16.70 3.04 -87.72
N LYS A 2 -17.97 3.42 -87.46
CA LYS A 2 -19.18 2.62 -87.83
C LYS A 2 -19.17 1.29 -87.03
N GLN A 3 -20.04 1.24 -86.05
CA GLN A 3 -21.36 0.51 -85.99
C GLN A 3 -21.16 -0.77 -85.11
N PHE A 4 -22.09 -1.32 -84.36
CA PHE A 4 -23.53 -1.19 -84.19
C PHE A 4 -23.96 -1.77 -82.82
N CYS A 5 -24.98 -1.26 -82.31
CA CYS A 5 -25.86 -1.65 -81.26
C CYS A 5 -26.45 -3.06 -81.39
N VAL A 6 -26.57 -3.82 -80.30
CA VAL A 6 -27.69 -4.75 -80.11
C VAL A 6 -28.05 -4.81 -78.65
N LEU A 7 -29.24 -4.31 -78.35
CA LEU A 7 -30.04 -4.55 -77.16
C LEU A 7 -30.52 -5.99 -77.11
N LEU A 8 -30.43 -6.65 -75.99
CA LEU A 8 -31.36 -7.75 -75.67
C LEU A 8 -31.78 -7.63 -74.19
N CYS A 9 -33.03 -7.24 -74.05
CA CYS A 9 -33.78 -7.37 -72.79
C CYS A 9 -34.27 -8.81 -72.62
N VAL A 10 -34.13 -9.39 -71.44
CA VAL A 10 -34.96 -10.50 -70.93
C VAL A 10 -35.03 -10.42 -69.41
N PRO A 11 -36.11 -10.90 -68.76
CA PRO A 11 -36.70 -10.18 -67.61
C PRO A 11 -36.44 -10.77 -66.27
N LEU A 12 -36.59 -9.90 -65.31
CA LEU A 12 -37.10 -10.01 -63.95
C LEU A 12 -37.53 -11.39 -63.42
N LEU A 13 -36.82 -11.89 -62.42
CA LEU A 13 -37.40 -12.80 -61.44
C LEU A 13 -36.98 -12.33 -60.05
N LEU A 14 -38.01 -11.75 -59.40
CA LEU A 14 -37.96 -11.41 -57.96
C LEU A 14 -37.98 -12.69 -57.12
N LEU A 15 -36.93 -12.92 -56.35
CA LEU A 15 -36.99 -13.82 -55.22
C LEU A 15 -36.65 -13.00 -53.97
N GLN A 16 -37.70 -12.62 -53.26
CA GLN A 16 -37.62 -12.05 -51.90
C GLN A 16 -37.26 -13.16 -50.94
N GLY A 17 -35.99 -13.18 -50.51
CA GLY A 17 -35.55 -13.94 -49.37
C GLY A 17 -35.49 -13.03 -48.16
N CYS A 18 -36.52 -13.02 -47.31
CA CYS A 18 -36.45 -12.45 -45.98
C CYS A 18 -35.50 -13.29 -45.11
N SER A 19 -34.28 -12.82 -44.96
CA SER A 19 -33.39 -13.27 -43.86
C SER A 19 -33.56 -12.31 -42.69
N SER A 20 -34.35 -12.71 -41.71
CA SER A 20 -34.44 -12.04 -40.42
C SER A 20 -33.10 -12.23 -39.70
N LEU A 21 -32.27 -11.21 -39.77
CA LEU A 21 -31.13 -11.06 -38.84
C LEU A 21 -31.72 -10.73 -37.47
N SER A 22 -31.69 -11.71 -36.57
CA SER A 22 -31.94 -11.48 -35.16
C SER A 22 -30.80 -10.65 -34.61
N ASP A 23 -31.03 -9.36 -34.49
CA ASP A 23 -30.18 -8.47 -33.67
C ASP A 23 -30.24 -8.96 -32.22
N SER A 24 -29.21 -9.71 -31.81
CA SER A 24 -28.95 -9.95 -30.41
C SER A 24 -28.48 -8.64 -29.80
N HIS A 25 -29.45 -7.87 -29.28
CA HIS A 25 -29.14 -6.76 -28.40
C HIS A 25 -28.39 -7.29 -27.18
N ILE A 26 -27.05 -7.17 -27.20
CA ILE A 26 -26.23 -7.28 -26.00
C ILE A 26 -26.60 -6.04 -25.15
N SER A 27 -27.50 -6.27 -24.21
CA SER A 27 -27.83 -5.26 -23.18
C SER A 27 -26.52 -4.96 -22.43
N PRO A 28 -26.06 -3.71 -22.35
CA PRO A 28 -24.90 -3.41 -21.54
C PRO A 28 -25.24 -3.81 -20.10
N ALA A 29 -24.41 -4.69 -19.53
CA ALA A 29 -24.53 -5.06 -18.13
C ALA A 29 -24.59 -3.76 -17.30
N ALA A 30 -25.68 -3.59 -16.56
CA ALA A 30 -25.83 -2.45 -15.67
C ALA A 30 -24.61 -2.40 -14.75
N ALA A 31 -23.82 -1.35 -14.86
CA ALA A 31 -22.72 -1.10 -13.96
C ALA A 31 -23.28 -1.10 -12.54
N ALA A 32 -22.74 -1.93 -11.67
CA ALA A 32 -23.11 -1.94 -10.26
C ALA A 32 -22.96 -0.50 -9.71
N PRO A 33 -23.88 -0.02 -8.88
CA PRO A 33 -23.78 1.32 -8.33
C PRO A 33 -22.48 1.42 -7.54
N HIS A 34 -21.57 2.27 -8.02
CA HIS A 34 -20.37 2.63 -7.26
C HIS A 34 -20.84 3.35 -6.00
N GLY A 35 -20.80 2.64 -4.86
CA GLY A 35 -21.12 3.24 -3.57
C GLY A 35 -20.20 4.44 -3.35
N HIS A 36 -20.75 5.63 -3.24
CA HIS A 36 -20.02 6.84 -2.86
C HIS A 36 -19.69 6.77 -1.36
N GLY A 37 -18.69 5.94 -0.99
CA GLY A 37 -18.13 5.96 0.34
C GLY A 37 -17.37 7.27 0.57
N THR A 38 -17.53 7.88 1.74
CA THR A 38 -16.73 9.05 2.13
C THR A 38 -15.30 8.58 2.46
N VAL A 39 -14.29 9.18 1.85
CA VAL A 39 -12.88 8.95 2.22
C VAL A 39 -12.67 9.50 3.63
N LYS A 40 -12.10 8.67 4.51
CA LYS A 40 -11.65 9.09 5.84
C LYS A 40 -10.13 9.11 5.84
N VAL A 41 -9.57 10.14 6.48
CA VAL A 41 -8.14 10.28 6.69
C VAL A 41 -7.92 10.40 8.19
N GLU A 42 -7.00 9.62 8.72
CA GLU A 42 -6.61 9.62 10.13
C GLU A 42 -5.11 9.75 10.23
N ILE A 43 -4.63 10.67 11.08
CA ILE A 43 -3.21 10.82 11.38
C ILE A 43 -2.90 9.89 12.55
N LEU A 44 -2.14 8.84 12.29
CA LEU A 44 -1.80 7.82 13.30
C LEU A 44 -0.59 8.23 14.15
N ALA A 45 0.32 9.03 13.60
CA ALA A 45 1.42 9.66 14.32
C ALA A 45 1.94 10.85 13.51
N GLU A 46 2.19 11.97 14.19
CA GLU A 46 2.82 13.17 13.63
C GLU A 46 3.63 13.85 14.73
N SER A 47 4.95 14.01 14.51
CA SER A 47 5.82 14.65 15.49
C SER A 47 7.15 15.05 14.85
N ASP A 48 7.80 16.07 15.40
CA ASP A 48 9.19 16.44 15.15
C ASP A 48 10.16 15.78 16.14
N SER A 49 9.65 14.86 16.95
CA SER A 49 10.40 14.13 17.97
C SER A 49 10.05 12.65 17.94
N SER A 50 10.99 11.79 18.29
CA SER A 50 10.75 10.38 18.52
C SER A 50 9.97 10.12 19.81
N TRP A 51 9.50 8.90 19.98
CA TRP A 51 8.63 8.52 21.12
C TRP A 51 9.28 8.74 22.50
N ASP A 52 10.62 8.73 22.58
CA ASP A 52 11.39 8.99 23.80
C ASP A 52 11.56 10.49 24.11
N GLY A 53 11.11 11.36 23.20
CA GLY A 53 11.17 12.81 23.27
C GLY A 53 12.40 13.44 22.63
N ALA A 54 13.32 12.65 22.06
CA ALA A 54 14.46 13.17 21.33
C ALA A 54 14.03 13.83 20.01
N LYS A 55 14.63 14.99 19.67
CA LYS A 55 14.34 15.67 18.41
C LYS A 55 14.81 14.84 17.22
N LEU A 56 13.99 14.78 16.19
CA LEU A 56 14.38 14.16 14.94
C LEU A 56 15.49 14.97 14.25
N PRO A 57 16.48 14.31 13.63
CA PRO A 57 17.50 14.99 12.84
C PRO A 57 16.89 15.61 11.57
N ALA A 58 17.66 16.47 10.91
CA ALA A 58 17.31 16.90 9.56
C ALA A 58 17.31 15.71 8.59
N TYR A 59 16.54 15.83 7.50
CA TYR A 59 16.59 14.84 6.44
C TYR A 59 18.00 14.75 5.83
N PRO A 60 18.48 13.53 5.53
CA PRO A 60 19.77 13.37 4.86
C PRO A 60 19.74 13.99 3.48
N THR A 61 20.90 14.50 3.03
CA THR A 61 21.10 15.10 1.69
C THR A 61 21.65 14.10 0.67
N GLU A 62 22.05 12.91 1.12
CA GLU A 62 22.56 11.84 0.28
C GLU A 62 21.41 11.14 -0.49
N ALA A 63 21.74 10.21 -1.38
CA ALA A 63 20.76 9.48 -2.17
C ALA A 63 19.76 8.74 -1.26
N ALA A 64 18.51 9.14 -1.32
CA ALA A 64 17.45 8.58 -0.49
C ALA A 64 17.13 7.14 -0.87
N GLN A 65 16.85 6.32 0.13
CA GLN A 65 16.27 4.99 -0.03
C GLN A 65 15.14 4.82 0.98
N ILE A 66 13.94 4.54 0.48
CA ILE A 66 12.79 4.20 1.32
C ILE A 66 12.69 2.69 1.41
N SER A 67 12.59 2.17 2.62
CA SER A 67 12.36 0.75 2.87
C SER A 67 11.09 0.57 3.68
N VAL A 68 10.24 -0.35 3.24
CA VAL A 68 9.04 -0.76 3.97
C VAL A 68 9.23 -2.22 4.37
N VAL A 69 9.25 -2.49 5.65
CA VAL A 69 9.42 -3.83 6.19
C VAL A 69 8.26 -4.20 7.10
N LYS A 70 7.90 -5.46 7.10
CA LYS A 70 7.00 -6.04 8.10
C LYS A 70 7.81 -6.91 9.04
N VAL A 71 7.70 -6.65 10.32
CA VAL A 71 8.33 -7.42 11.39
C VAL A 71 7.25 -8.19 12.14
N THR A 72 7.42 -9.49 12.28
CA THR A 72 6.57 -10.34 13.12
C THR A 72 7.38 -10.76 14.35
N ILE A 73 6.88 -10.42 15.54
CA ILE A 73 7.51 -10.71 16.82
C ILE A 73 6.67 -11.82 17.47
N PRO A 74 7.24 -13.05 17.60
CA PRO A 74 6.52 -14.17 18.20
C PRO A 74 6.07 -13.89 19.65
N PRO A 75 5.12 -14.67 20.17
CA PRO A 75 4.77 -14.62 21.59
C PRO A 75 5.99 -14.78 22.49
N HIS A 76 6.00 -14.11 23.64
CA HIS A 76 7.01 -14.19 24.68
C HIS A 76 8.46 -14.04 24.18
N SER A 77 8.67 -13.17 23.17
CA SER A 77 9.97 -12.94 22.56
C SER A 77 10.36 -11.46 22.56
N LYS A 78 11.63 -11.19 22.44
CA LYS A 78 12.15 -9.85 22.29
C LYS A 78 13.19 -9.75 21.17
N LEU A 79 13.30 -8.57 20.59
CA LEU A 79 14.36 -8.22 19.66
C LEU A 79 15.67 -8.01 20.40
N ASN A 80 16.79 -8.20 19.72
CA ASN A 80 18.07 -7.77 20.24
C ASN A 80 18.12 -6.25 20.40
N TRP A 81 19.01 -5.77 21.28
CA TRP A 81 19.34 -4.36 21.32
C TRP A 81 19.85 -3.89 19.96
N HIS A 82 19.26 -2.82 19.44
CA HIS A 82 19.61 -2.24 18.16
C HIS A 82 19.34 -0.73 18.17
N LYS A 83 19.76 -0.05 17.12
CA LYS A 83 19.47 1.37 16.89
C LYS A 83 19.33 1.64 15.40
N HIS A 84 18.53 2.60 15.05
CA HIS A 84 18.30 2.99 13.68
C HIS A 84 19.15 4.21 13.30
N PRO A 85 19.98 4.13 12.25
CA PRO A 85 20.76 5.29 11.81
C PRO A 85 19.92 6.30 11.00
N SER A 86 18.68 5.95 10.67
CA SER A 86 17.74 6.77 9.87
C SER A 86 16.41 6.91 10.57
N MET A 87 15.73 8.02 10.30
CA MET A 87 14.34 8.21 10.76
C MET A 87 13.45 7.09 10.22
N ASN A 88 12.56 6.62 11.04
CA ASN A 88 11.56 5.65 10.65
C ASN A 88 10.29 5.81 11.48
N ALA A 89 9.19 5.29 10.94
CA ALA A 89 7.90 5.25 11.61
C ALA A 89 7.28 3.87 11.45
N GLY A 90 6.71 3.39 12.54
CA GLY A 90 6.03 2.10 12.61
C GLY A 90 4.52 2.26 12.71
N TYR A 91 3.79 1.25 12.22
CA TYR A 91 2.36 1.06 12.42
C TYR A 91 2.09 -0.36 12.89
N MET A 92 1.48 -0.50 14.07
CA MET A 92 1.12 -1.81 14.61
C MET A 92 -0.12 -2.35 13.90
N ILE A 93 0.05 -3.44 13.16
CA ILE A 93 -1.04 -4.15 12.48
C ILE A 93 -1.86 -4.96 13.47
N SER A 94 -1.16 -5.70 14.36
CA SER A 94 -1.80 -6.59 15.33
C SER A 94 -0.93 -6.79 16.57
N GLY A 95 -1.58 -7.16 17.68
CA GLY A 95 -0.91 -7.37 18.95
C GLY A 95 -0.45 -6.08 19.62
N GLU A 96 0.53 -6.20 20.49
CA GLU A 96 1.20 -5.09 21.15
C GLU A 96 2.67 -5.41 21.42
N ILE A 97 3.49 -4.38 21.53
CA ILE A 97 4.89 -4.50 21.95
C ILE A 97 5.20 -3.49 23.03
N LEU A 98 6.11 -3.84 23.92
CA LEU A 98 6.77 -2.91 24.82
C LEU A 98 8.13 -2.56 24.23
N VAL A 99 8.34 -1.28 23.91
CA VAL A 99 9.63 -0.75 23.47
C VAL A 99 10.35 -0.15 24.68
N THR A 100 11.63 -0.51 24.87
CA THR A 100 12.48 -0.04 25.99
C THR A 100 13.74 0.58 25.39
N ALA A 101 14.03 1.83 25.76
CA ALA A 101 15.26 2.54 25.39
C ALA A 101 16.36 2.34 26.42
N GLU A 102 17.62 2.63 26.06
CA GLU A 102 18.80 2.45 26.93
C GLU A 102 18.78 3.32 28.20
N ASP A 103 18.04 4.43 28.20
CA ASP A 103 17.85 5.28 29.35
C ASP A 103 16.72 4.79 30.29
N GLY A 104 16.12 3.65 29.98
CA GLY A 104 15.06 3.01 30.75
C GLY A 104 13.65 3.54 30.46
N LYS A 105 13.49 4.46 29.51
CA LYS A 105 12.15 4.84 29.03
C LYS A 105 11.47 3.69 28.36
N GLU A 106 10.16 3.58 28.57
CA GLU A 106 9.34 2.51 27.99
C GLU A 106 8.09 3.07 27.34
N ARG A 107 7.65 2.41 26.27
CA ARG A 107 6.39 2.69 25.60
C ARG A 107 5.73 1.41 25.13
N VAL A 108 4.47 1.21 25.50
CA VAL A 108 3.60 0.20 24.89
C VAL A 108 3.04 0.76 23.59
N VAL A 109 3.10 -0.02 22.52
CA VAL A 109 2.50 0.30 21.22
C VAL A 109 1.52 -0.81 20.87
N LYS A 110 0.26 -0.46 20.63
CA LYS A 110 -0.84 -1.40 20.39
C LYS A 110 -1.29 -1.39 18.94
N ALA A 111 -1.99 -2.45 18.54
CA ALA A 111 -2.63 -2.52 17.22
C ALA A 111 -3.43 -1.26 16.92
N GLY A 112 -3.24 -0.68 15.73
CA GLY A 112 -3.84 0.57 15.29
C GLY A 112 -3.03 1.84 15.63
N GLU A 113 -1.96 1.74 16.44
CA GLU A 113 -1.14 2.89 16.81
C GLU A 113 0.05 3.08 15.88
N GLY A 114 0.38 4.36 15.63
CA GLY A 114 1.61 4.78 14.98
C GLY A 114 2.71 5.09 15.99
N LEU A 115 3.96 4.81 15.62
CA LEU A 115 5.16 5.10 16.41
C LEU A 115 6.18 5.82 15.55
N ILE A 116 6.74 6.93 16.06
CA ILE A 116 7.95 7.54 15.49
C ILE A 116 9.13 7.06 16.30
N GLU A 117 9.97 6.25 15.66
CA GLU A 117 11.09 5.55 16.29
C GLU A 117 12.24 6.49 16.65
N THR A 118 13.07 6.03 17.60
CA THR A 118 14.30 6.72 17.98
C THR A 118 15.36 6.61 16.88
N VAL A 119 16.19 7.65 16.76
CA VAL A 119 17.35 7.66 15.85
C VAL A 119 18.63 7.62 16.65
N ASN A 120 19.51 6.67 16.34
CA ASN A 120 20.79 6.44 17.01
C ASN A 120 20.73 6.13 18.52
N THR A 121 19.55 5.89 19.08
CA THR A 121 19.36 5.46 20.47
C THR A 121 19.19 3.96 20.54
N TRP A 122 19.94 3.30 21.41
CA TRP A 122 19.80 1.86 21.64
C TRP A 122 18.46 1.55 22.28
N HIS A 123 17.74 0.59 21.69
CA HIS A 123 16.44 0.13 22.20
C HIS A 123 16.17 -1.30 21.76
N TYR A 124 15.12 -1.89 22.30
CA TYR A 124 14.54 -3.14 21.85
C TYR A 124 13.03 -3.12 22.03
N GLY A 125 12.34 -3.94 21.24
CA GLY A 125 10.92 -4.25 21.42
C GLY A 125 10.74 -5.67 21.96
N ARG A 126 9.73 -5.90 22.81
CA ARG A 126 9.35 -7.25 23.26
C ARG A 126 7.84 -7.43 23.16
N ASN A 127 7.46 -8.66 22.90
CA ASN A 127 6.08 -9.11 22.91
C ASN A 127 5.89 -10.04 24.11
N ASP A 128 5.18 -9.57 25.14
CA ASP A 128 4.90 -10.34 26.36
C ASP A 128 3.58 -11.10 26.28
N SER A 129 2.84 -10.98 25.16
CA SER A 129 1.53 -11.61 24.97
C SER A 129 1.61 -13.03 24.44
N ASP A 130 0.47 -13.76 24.45
CA ASP A 130 0.33 -15.12 23.92
C ASP A 130 0.12 -15.17 22.39
N LEU A 131 0.01 -14.01 21.72
CA LEU A 131 -0.20 -13.89 20.29
C LEU A 131 0.97 -13.17 19.60
N PRO A 132 1.26 -13.46 18.33
CA PRO A 132 2.24 -12.71 17.56
C PRO A 132 1.87 -11.23 17.46
N ALA A 133 2.85 -10.35 17.54
CA ALA A 133 2.71 -8.94 17.22
C ALA A 133 3.28 -8.65 15.84
N GLU A 134 2.58 -7.85 15.04
CA GLU A 134 3.02 -7.46 13.69
C GLU A 134 3.08 -5.94 13.55
N ILE A 135 4.20 -5.45 13.08
CA ILE A 135 4.43 -4.03 12.81
C ILE A 135 4.98 -3.84 11.40
N VAL A 136 4.45 -2.85 10.68
CA VAL A 136 5.08 -2.33 9.46
C VAL A 136 5.90 -1.11 9.83
N VAL A 137 7.15 -1.08 9.38
CA VAL A 137 8.07 0.04 9.61
C VAL A 137 8.52 0.61 8.27
N VAL A 138 8.41 1.94 8.14
CA VAL A 138 8.86 2.70 6.97
C VAL A 138 10.10 3.49 7.35
N TYR A 139 11.23 3.16 6.72
CA TYR A 139 12.50 3.85 6.92
C TYR A 139 12.72 4.92 5.86
N SER A 140 13.00 6.14 6.30
CA SER A 140 13.47 7.25 5.46
C SER A 140 15.00 7.25 5.46
N GLY A 141 15.58 6.24 4.78
CA GLY A 141 17.00 5.95 4.85
C GLY A 141 17.82 6.55 3.70
N VAL A 142 19.10 6.17 3.72
CA VAL A 142 20.10 6.50 2.70
C VAL A 142 20.50 5.20 2.01
N LYS A 143 20.73 5.29 0.70
CA LYS A 143 21.18 4.14 -0.10
C LYS A 143 22.43 3.50 0.51
N ASP A 144 22.45 2.17 0.56
CA ASP A 144 23.54 1.36 1.09
C ASP A 144 23.83 1.52 2.60
N ARG A 145 22.96 2.23 3.34
CA ARG A 145 23.03 2.32 4.81
C ARG A 145 22.13 1.24 5.45
N PRO A 146 22.59 0.52 6.48
CA PRO A 146 21.77 -0.49 7.16
C PRO A 146 20.52 0.16 7.81
N LEU A 147 19.49 -0.65 8.03
CA LEU A 147 18.24 -0.20 8.68
C LEU A 147 18.38 -0.20 10.22
N ALA A 148 19.23 -1.09 10.75
CA ALA A 148 19.53 -1.23 12.17
C ALA A 148 20.93 -1.79 12.39
#